data_1afcfd4d5c4ee5e1af2fbc380623e5b4
#
_entry.id   1afcfd4d5c4ee5e1af2fbc380623e5b4
#
_cell.length_a   1.000
_cell.length_b   1.000
_cell.length_c   1.000
_cell.angle_alpha   90.00
_cell.angle_beta   90.00
_cell.angle_gamma   90.00
#
_symmetry.space_group_name_H-M   'P 1'
#
loop_
_entity.id
_entity.type
_entity.pdbx_description
1 polymer ?
#
loop_
_entity_poly.entity_id
_entity_poly.type
_entity_poly.pdbx_seq_one_letter_code
_entity_poly.pdbx_strand_id
1 'polypeptide(L)'
;MPTPRLRQFWTLLILLAGTAASMFVAGQWAWQRSLHDESQSVQRQLALYGQTLAQRIDRYRTLPEVLALDVQLQDALRRPLSPDEVAQLNRKLEQANGASQSSTLTLLNRDGLAIAASNWRTATSNVGVDYSFRPYVQQALAQGRGSFYGIGVTTGEPGYFLSQAIRDENGRTLGLVAIKIALQELEREWLQTPDIVLASDAHGVVFLASQDAWRYRLLEPLDDEERRELNATRQYSDQPLRPLDVRVDDRLDNGGRLVRLQPSHDMPALPGRMLWHTQPLPGTPWQLHLVHETHSSVSDSRWAAAAGAGGWLALSLLVLFVRQRQRLARLRQRSRQELETVLQQHAQELRTA
;
A
#
# COMPACT_ATOMS: atom_id res chain seq x y z
N MET A 1 -29.77 21.82 -53.62
CA MET A 1 -30.14 21.86 -52.19
C MET A 1 -30.19 20.42 -51.68
N PRO A 2 -29.60 20.05 -50.56
CA PRO A 2 -29.66 18.68 -50.08
C PRO A 2 -31.10 18.29 -49.76
N THR A 3 -31.47 17.06 -50.14
CA THR A 3 -32.80 16.51 -49.91
C THR A 3 -33.14 16.49 -48.41
N PRO A 4 -34.40 16.65 -47.99
CA PRO A 4 -34.80 16.68 -46.58
C PRO A 4 -34.35 15.45 -45.80
N ARG A 5 -34.25 14.28 -46.46
CA ARG A 5 -33.73 13.01 -45.87
C ARG A 5 -32.23 13.08 -45.54
N LEU A 6 -31.43 13.70 -46.39
CA LEU A 6 -29.97 13.87 -46.18
C LEU A 6 -29.72 14.80 -45.00
N ARG A 7 -30.53 15.84 -44.81
CA ARG A 7 -30.43 16.77 -43.68
C ARG A 7 -30.82 16.13 -42.34
N GLN A 8 -31.85 15.28 -42.35
CA GLN A 8 -32.23 14.49 -41.17
C GLN A 8 -31.13 13.48 -40.78
N PHE A 9 -30.53 12.82 -41.75
CA PHE A 9 -29.42 11.90 -41.56
C PHE A 9 -28.23 12.60 -40.88
N TRP A 10 -27.81 13.76 -41.37
CA TRP A 10 -26.72 14.54 -40.78
C TRP A 10 -27.04 15.05 -39.36
N THR A 11 -28.26 15.44 -39.06
CA THR A 11 -28.66 15.84 -37.70
C THR A 11 -28.62 14.66 -36.74
N LEU A 12 -29.05 13.49 -37.14
CA LEU A 12 -28.99 12.29 -36.35
C LEU A 12 -27.52 11.83 -36.08
N LEU A 13 -26.68 11.92 -37.10
CA LEU A 13 -25.25 11.60 -36.99
C LEU A 13 -24.55 12.52 -36.01
N ILE A 14 -24.81 13.84 -36.07
CA ILE A 14 -24.22 14.83 -35.13
C ILE A 14 -24.71 14.57 -33.71
N LEU A 15 -25.97 14.23 -33.51
CA LEU A 15 -26.51 13.87 -32.19
C LEU A 15 -25.84 12.65 -31.63
N LEU A 16 -25.70 11.58 -32.37
CA LEU A 16 -25.04 10.34 -31.94
C LEU A 16 -23.56 10.56 -31.67
N ALA A 17 -22.85 11.19 -32.59
CA ALA A 17 -21.41 11.46 -32.42
C ALA A 17 -21.15 12.39 -31.22
N GLY A 18 -21.96 13.43 -31.04
CA GLY A 18 -21.85 14.33 -29.91
C GLY A 18 -22.18 13.65 -28.57
N THR A 19 -23.20 12.77 -28.55
CA THR A 19 -23.50 11.98 -27.36
C THR A 19 -22.35 11.05 -27.00
N ALA A 20 -21.79 10.32 -27.95
CA ALA A 20 -20.65 9.44 -27.74
C ALA A 20 -19.40 10.21 -27.28
N ALA A 21 -19.10 11.34 -27.91
CA ALA A 21 -17.98 12.20 -27.53
C ALA A 21 -18.14 12.79 -26.13
N SER A 22 -19.32 13.31 -25.78
CA SER A 22 -19.63 13.87 -24.47
C SER A 22 -19.56 12.81 -23.37
N MET A 23 -20.10 11.62 -23.62
CA MET A 23 -20.01 10.47 -22.72
C MET A 23 -18.56 10.06 -22.48
N PHE A 24 -17.75 9.98 -23.54
CA PHE A 24 -16.35 9.62 -23.45
C PHE A 24 -15.54 10.66 -22.67
N VAL A 25 -15.66 11.95 -23.03
CA VAL A 25 -14.92 13.04 -22.38
C VAL A 25 -15.29 13.16 -20.91
N ALA A 26 -16.58 13.16 -20.58
CA ALA A 26 -17.03 13.25 -19.20
C ALA A 26 -16.60 12.02 -18.37
N GLY A 27 -16.68 10.83 -18.92
CA GLY A 27 -16.22 9.60 -18.26
C GLY A 27 -14.71 9.59 -18.02
N GLN A 28 -13.90 9.98 -19.02
CA GLN A 28 -12.45 10.06 -18.89
C GLN A 28 -12.01 11.13 -17.88
N TRP A 29 -12.63 12.30 -17.93
CA TRP A 29 -12.32 13.37 -16.97
C TRP A 29 -12.64 12.95 -15.53
N ALA A 30 -13.80 12.34 -15.31
CA ALA A 30 -14.18 11.87 -13.98
C ALA A 30 -13.26 10.72 -13.49
N TRP A 31 -12.89 9.80 -14.37
CA TRP A 31 -11.95 8.73 -14.07
C TRP A 31 -10.60 9.29 -13.60
N GLN A 32 -10.00 10.20 -14.38
CA GLN A 32 -8.71 10.79 -14.04
C GLN A 32 -8.77 11.58 -12.72
N ARG A 33 -9.85 12.33 -12.50
CA ARG A 33 -10.03 13.11 -11.28
C ARG A 33 -10.22 12.22 -10.06
N SER A 34 -11.13 11.25 -10.12
CA SER A 34 -11.39 10.33 -9.03
C SER A 34 -10.16 9.48 -8.69
N LEU A 35 -9.46 8.99 -9.72
CA LEU A 35 -8.21 8.25 -9.53
C LEU A 35 -7.11 9.10 -8.88
N HIS A 36 -7.02 10.38 -9.25
CA HIS A 36 -6.07 11.31 -8.62
C HIS A 36 -6.40 11.54 -7.13
N ASP A 37 -7.67 11.76 -6.81
CA ASP A 37 -8.14 11.99 -5.44
C ASP A 37 -7.96 10.72 -4.58
N GLU A 38 -8.28 9.53 -5.11
CA GLU A 38 -8.00 8.23 -4.47
C GLU A 38 -6.51 8.04 -4.23
N SER A 39 -5.68 8.30 -5.25
CA SER A 39 -4.23 8.14 -5.17
C SER A 39 -3.60 9.01 -4.08
N GLN A 40 -4.06 10.26 -3.92
CA GLN A 40 -3.63 11.13 -2.83
C GLN A 40 -4.09 10.62 -1.46
N SER A 41 -5.30 10.07 -1.39
CA SER A 41 -5.82 9.48 -0.15
C SER A 41 -5.01 8.27 0.28
N VAL A 42 -4.74 7.36 -0.66
CA VAL A 42 -3.91 6.16 -0.45
C VAL A 42 -2.49 6.53 0.01
N GLN A 43 -1.89 7.56 -0.61
CA GLN A 43 -0.56 8.04 -0.22
C GLN A 43 -0.53 8.59 1.21
N ARG A 44 -1.53 9.38 1.62
CA ARG A 44 -1.64 9.87 3.00
C ARG A 44 -1.83 8.73 4.00
N GLN A 45 -2.65 7.76 3.67
CA GLN A 45 -2.92 6.59 4.50
C GLN A 45 -1.67 5.71 4.65
N LEU A 46 -0.94 5.49 3.55
CA LEU A 46 0.34 4.78 3.56
C LEU A 46 1.37 5.46 4.48
N ALA A 47 1.43 6.80 4.46
CA ALA A 47 2.31 7.56 5.35
C ALA A 47 1.95 7.37 6.84
N LEU A 48 0.65 7.30 7.18
CA LEU A 48 0.19 7.02 8.54
C LEU A 48 0.58 5.61 9.00
N TYR A 49 0.42 4.59 8.14
CA TYR A 49 0.87 3.23 8.44
C TYR A 49 2.39 3.17 8.66
N GLY A 50 3.16 3.89 7.83
CA GLY A 50 4.60 4.00 7.98
C GLY A 50 5.02 4.62 9.31
N GLN A 51 4.36 5.71 9.72
CA GLN A 51 4.59 6.35 11.01
C GLN A 51 4.27 5.42 12.19
N THR A 52 3.13 4.72 12.13
CA THR A 52 2.73 3.78 13.19
C THR A 52 3.73 2.64 13.33
N LEU A 53 4.18 2.05 12.22
CA LEU A 53 5.18 0.98 12.21
C LEU A 53 6.53 1.49 12.77
N ALA A 54 6.99 2.66 12.31
CA ALA A 54 8.23 3.27 12.79
C ALA A 54 8.18 3.54 14.30
N GLN A 55 7.11 4.15 14.80
CA GLN A 55 6.92 4.42 16.22
C GLN A 55 6.90 3.13 17.07
N ARG A 56 6.27 2.07 16.56
CA ARG A 56 6.25 0.78 17.25
C ARG A 56 7.65 0.17 17.35
N ILE A 57 8.47 0.26 16.31
CA ILE A 57 9.85 -0.19 16.32
C ILE A 57 10.70 0.66 17.26
N ASP A 58 10.58 1.98 17.19
CA ASP A 58 11.39 2.92 18.00
C ASP A 58 11.12 2.79 19.49
N ARG A 59 9.91 2.43 19.89
CA ARG A 59 9.56 2.14 21.29
C ARG A 59 10.49 1.10 21.92
N TYR A 60 10.91 0.11 21.14
CA TYR A 60 11.75 -0.98 21.62
C TYR A 60 13.25 -0.75 21.42
N ARG A 61 13.64 0.27 20.66
CA ARG A 61 15.05 0.52 20.31
C ARG A 61 15.91 0.87 21.51
N THR A 62 15.36 1.60 22.48
CA THR A 62 16.09 2.05 23.67
C THR A 62 16.32 0.96 24.70
N LEU A 63 15.51 -0.10 24.72
CA LEU A 63 15.64 -1.15 25.74
C LEU A 63 16.96 -1.92 25.65
N PRO A 64 17.44 -2.42 24.50
CA PRO A 64 18.76 -3.03 24.39
C PRO A 64 19.88 -2.06 24.78
N GLU A 65 19.77 -0.76 24.45
CA GLU A 65 20.75 0.25 24.80
C GLU A 65 20.89 0.41 26.33
N VAL A 66 19.77 0.50 27.05
CA VAL A 66 19.72 0.59 28.50
C VAL A 66 20.28 -0.69 29.17
N LEU A 67 19.83 -1.85 28.65
CA LEU A 67 20.32 -3.15 29.17
C LEU A 67 21.84 -3.35 28.92
N ALA A 68 22.40 -2.79 27.86
CA ALA A 68 23.82 -2.87 27.58
C ALA A 68 24.68 -2.12 28.61
N LEU A 69 24.11 -1.17 29.35
CA LEU A 69 24.78 -0.43 30.45
C LEU A 69 24.67 -1.16 31.79
N ASP A 70 23.94 -2.25 31.88
CA ASP A 70 23.74 -2.98 33.12
C ASP A 70 25.00 -3.73 33.56
N VAL A 71 25.51 -3.38 34.74
CA VAL A 71 26.76 -3.93 35.29
C VAL A 71 26.68 -5.46 35.47
N GLN A 72 25.55 -5.99 35.88
CA GLN A 72 25.39 -7.42 36.07
C GLN A 72 25.48 -8.19 34.74
N LEU A 73 24.95 -7.63 33.65
CA LEU A 73 25.09 -8.21 32.31
C LEU A 73 26.54 -8.10 31.80
N GLN A 74 27.21 -7.00 32.07
CA GLN A 74 28.61 -6.83 31.73
C GLN A 74 29.51 -7.85 32.48
N ASP A 75 29.30 -8.03 33.79
CA ASP A 75 30.07 -8.98 34.60
C ASP A 75 29.84 -10.43 34.20
N ALA A 76 28.57 -10.75 33.82
CA ALA A 76 28.20 -12.07 33.31
C ALA A 76 28.94 -12.47 32.03
N LEU A 77 29.32 -11.50 31.20
CA LEU A 77 30.03 -11.75 29.95
C LEU A 77 31.58 -11.83 30.11
N ARG A 78 32.11 -11.51 31.30
CA ARG A 78 33.58 -11.50 31.55
C ARG A 78 34.14 -12.86 31.97
N ARG A 79 33.30 -13.78 32.49
CA ARG A 79 33.73 -15.05 33.04
C ARG A 79 32.68 -16.16 32.89
N PRO A 80 33.06 -17.41 33.01
CA PRO A 80 32.08 -18.51 33.10
C PRO A 80 31.16 -18.32 34.29
N LEU A 81 29.89 -18.67 34.11
CA LEU A 81 28.80 -18.52 35.08
C LEU A 81 28.47 -19.85 35.73
N SER A 82 28.16 -19.80 37.03
CA SER A 82 27.52 -20.93 37.73
C SER A 82 26.04 -21.08 37.30
N PRO A 83 25.44 -22.27 37.49
CA PRO A 83 24.03 -22.48 37.18
C PRO A 83 23.08 -21.49 37.90
N ASP A 84 23.42 -21.11 39.14
CA ASP A 84 22.63 -20.16 39.93
C ASP A 84 22.68 -18.74 39.35
N GLU A 85 23.87 -18.32 38.88
CA GLU A 85 24.03 -17.02 38.21
C GLU A 85 23.29 -16.97 36.90
N VAL A 86 23.34 -18.03 36.08
CA VAL A 86 22.50 -18.14 34.86
C VAL A 86 21.03 -18.04 35.21
N ALA A 87 20.58 -18.72 36.27
CA ALA A 87 19.18 -18.64 36.70
C ALA A 87 18.78 -17.24 37.19
N GLN A 88 19.69 -16.49 37.80
CA GLN A 88 19.46 -15.08 38.20
C GLN A 88 19.34 -14.16 36.98
N LEU A 89 20.22 -14.31 35.99
CA LEU A 89 20.18 -13.55 34.75
C LEU A 89 18.89 -13.82 33.96
N ASN A 90 18.50 -15.08 33.86
CA ASN A 90 17.25 -15.48 33.20
C ASN A 90 16.03 -14.80 33.85
N ARG A 91 15.96 -14.82 35.22
CA ARG A 91 14.88 -14.12 35.95
C ARG A 91 14.90 -12.61 35.71
N LYS A 92 16.07 -11.99 35.68
CA LYS A 92 16.24 -10.57 35.41
C LYS A 92 15.73 -10.23 33.99
N LEU A 93 16.12 -10.99 32.96
CA LEU A 93 15.65 -10.81 31.60
C LEU A 93 14.15 -11.07 31.47
N GLU A 94 13.62 -12.07 32.19
CA GLU A 94 12.18 -12.38 32.23
C GLU A 94 11.37 -11.18 32.81
N GLN A 95 11.87 -10.58 33.90
CA GLN A 95 11.25 -9.38 34.50
C GLN A 95 11.32 -8.17 33.57
N ALA A 96 12.48 -7.92 32.96
CA ALA A 96 12.66 -6.82 32.01
C ALA A 96 11.76 -7.00 30.76
N ASN A 97 11.63 -8.24 30.29
CA ASN A 97 10.74 -8.58 29.18
C ASN A 97 9.25 -8.34 29.51
N GLY A 98 8.81 -8.76 30.69
CA GLY A 98 7.44 -8.53 31.16
C GLY A 98 7.12 -7.03 31.26
N ALA A 99 8.04 -6.22 31.73
CA ALA A 99 7.86 -4.76 31.81
C ALA A 99 7.82 -4.08 30.43
N SER A 100 8.60 -4.57 29.46
CA SER A 100 8.67 -4.01 28.09
C SER A 100 7.61 -4.52 27.15
N GLN A 101 6.94 -5.62 27.48
CA GLN A 101 5.98 -6.33 26.60
C GLN A 101 6.62 -6.73 25.25
N SER A 102 7.92 -7.04 25.24
CA SER A 102 8.58 -7.62 24.07
C SER A 102 8.35 -9.13 23.98
N SER A 103 8.66 -9.77 22.85
CA SER A 103 8.51 -11.23 22.73
C SER A 103 9.58 -11.96 23.52
N THR A 104 10.86 -11.60 23.37
CA THR A 104 11.98 -12.21 24.08
C THR A 104 13.15 -11.25 24.20
N LEU A 105 13.87 -11.37 25.32
CA LEU A 105 15.20 -10.78 25.54
C LEU A 105 16.23 -11.91 25.64
N THR A 106 17.38 -11.76 25.00
CA THR A 106 18.43 -12.77 24.98
C THR A 106 19.80 -12.09 25.18
N LEU A 107 20.60 -12.60 26.09
CA LEU A 107 21.99 -12.20 26.32
C LEU A 107 22.90 -13.20 25.60
N LEU A 108 23.73 -12.70 24.69
CA LEU A 108 24.66 -13.51 23.90
C LEU A 108 26.11 -13.13 24.23
N ASN A 109 26.96 -14.13 24.28
CA ASN A 109 28.40 -13.91 24.40
C ASN A 109 29.00 -13.42 23.06
N ARG A 110 30.30 -13.18 23.03
CA ARG A 110 31.03 -12.70 21.85
C ARG A 110 31.00 -13.67 20.66
N ASP A 111 30.83 -14.98 20.94
CA ASP A 111 30.75 -16.03 19.91
C ASP A 111 29.35 -16.19 19.33
N GLY A 112 28.36 -15.42 19.82
CA GLY A 112 26.97 -15.51 19.38
C GLY A 112 26.13 -16.58 20.11
N LEU A 113 26.72 -17.21 21.16
CA LEU A 113 26.00 -18.19 21.97
C LEU A 113 25.11 -17.49 22.99
N ALA A 114 23.84 -17.86 23.08
CA ALA A 114 22.89 -17.33 24.06
C ALA A 114 23.19 -17.94 25.46
N ILE A 115 23.63 -17.10 26.42
CA ILE A 115 23.97 -17.52 27.78
C ILE A 115 22.83 -17.33 28.78
N ALA A 116 21.87 -16.43 28.46
CA ALA A 116 20.66 -16.23 29.25
C ALA A 116 19.54 -15.70 28.36
N ALA A 117 18.27 -15.99 28.70
CA ALA A 117 17.11 -15.54 27.96
C ALA A 117 15.85 -15.39 28.81
N SER A 118 14.96 -14.48 28.46
CA SER A 118 13.69 -14.28 29.14
C SER A 118 12.73 -15.46 29.00
N ASN A 119 12.85 -16.24 27.91
CA ASN A 119 12.04 -17.44 27.64
C ASN A 119 12.65 -18.76 28.15
N TRP A 120 13.57 -18.68 29.12
CA TRP A 120 14.34 -19.82 29.62
C TRP A 120 13.52 -21.01 30.17
N ARG A 121 12.25 -20.78 30.57
CA ARG A 121 11.35 -21.80 31.10
C ARG A 121 10.54 -22.51 30.01
N THR A 122 10.60 -22.04 28.79
CA THR A 122 9.79 -22.59 27.68
C THR A 122 10.52 -23.73 26.97
N ALA A 123 9.78 -24.60 26.31
CA ALA A 123 10.36 -25.64 25.46
C ALA A 123 11.18 -25.08 24.28
N THR A 124 10.91 -23.84 23.89
CA THR A 124 11.60 -23.09 22.83
C THR A 124 12.59 -22.07 23.40
N SER A 125 13.24 -22.41 24.53
CA SER A 125 14.23 -21.55 25.17
C SER A 125 15.37 -21.19 24.21
N ASN A 126 15.82 -19.93 24.26
CA ASN A 126 16.96 -19.47 23.53
C ASN A 126 18.29 -19.83 24.19
N VAL A 127 18.29 -20.18 25.48
CA VAL A 127 19.51 -20.50 26.22
C VAL A 127 20.27 -21.66 25.60
N GLY A 128 21.58 -21.50 25.37
CA GLY A 128 22.44 -22.52 24.75
C GLY A 128 22.37 -22.61 23.23
N VAL A 129 21.62 -21.75 22.57
CA VAL A 129 21.48 -21.73 21.11
C VAL A 129 22.52 -20.78 20.51
N ASP A 130 23.17 -21.20 19.42
CA ASP A 130 24.09 -20.40 18.63
C ASP A 130 23.34 -19.56 17.58
N TYR A 131 23.53 -18.25 17.66
CA TYR A 131 22.98 -17.24 16.76
C TYR A 131 24.07 -16.48 15.97
N SER A 132 25.31 -16.96 15.96
CA SER A 132 26.46 -16.29 15.31
C SER A 132 26.22 -15.98 13.81
N PHE A 133 25.44 -16.83 13.13
CA PHE A 133 25.09 -16.65 11.72
C PHE A 133 24.04 -15.57 11.45
N ARG A 134 23.38 -15.05 12.50
CA ARG A 134 22.32 -14.07 12.33
C ARG A 134 22.86 -12.66 12.08
N PRO A 135 22.34 -11.91 11.09
CA PRO A 135 22.80 -10.57 10.75
C PRO A 135 22.79 -9.61 11.94
N TYR A 136 21.78 -9.63 12.80
CA TYR A 136 21.70 -8.73 13.95
C TYR A 136 22.82 -8.99 14.97
N VAL A 137 23.31 -10.23 15.09
CA VAL A 137 24.46 -10.58 15.96
C VAL A 137 25.73 -10.05 15.34
N GLN A 138 25.98 -10.35 14.06
CA GLN A 138 27.17 -9.91 13.34
C GLN A 138 27.29 -8.39 13.30
N GLN A 139 26.20 -7.70 13.00
CA GLN A 139 26.15 -6.23 12.98
C GLN A 139 26.43 -5.64 14.36
N ALA A 140 25.83 -6.16 15.43
CA ALA A 140 26.07 -5.67 16.79
C ALA A 140 27.52 -5.86 17.20
N LEU A 141 28.12 -7.01 16.93
CA LEU A 141 29.54 -7.27 17.25
C LEU A 141 30.49 -6.36 16.46
N ALA A 142 30.20 -6.09 15.19
CA ALA A 142 31.05 -5.28 14.33
C ALA A 142 30.80 -3.76 14.49
N GLN A 143 29.56 -3.33 14.58
CA GLN A 143 29.16 -1.91 14.50
C GLN A 143 28.58 -1.36 15.82
N GLY A 144 28.39 -2.22 16.83
CA GLY A 144 27.80 -1.85 18.13
C GLY A 144 26.29 -2.04 18.22
N ARG A 145 25.58 -2.08 17.11
CA ARG A 145 24.15 -2.32 17.05
C ARG A 145 23.77 -3.11 15.79
N GLY A 146 22.68 -3.84 15.87
CA GLY A 146 22.17 -4.59 14.73
C GLY A 146 20.68 -4.67 14.72
N SER A 147 20.14 -4.94 13.53
CA SER A 147 18.72 -5.16 13.34
C SER A 147 18.47 -6.17 12.22
N PHE A 148 17.41 -6.96 12.35
CA PHE A 148 17.11 -7.98 11.38
C PHE A 148 15.64 -8.42 11.52
N TYR A 149 14.93 -8.56 10.40
CA TYR A 149 13.66 -9.27 10.40
C TYR A 149 13.90 -10.72 9.96
N GLY A 150 13.27 -11.66 10.66
CA GLY A 150 13.35 -13.07 10.26
C GLY A 150 12.51 -13.97 11.14
N ILE A 151 12.44 -15.22 10.75
CA ILE A 151 11.77 -16.27 11.52
C ILE A 151 12.71 -16.75 12.61
N GLY A 152 12.22 -16.77 13.85
CA GLY A 152 12.98 -17.26 15.01
C GLY A 152 13.31 -18.75 14.89
N VAL A 153 14.59 -19.11 14.97
CA VAL A 153 15.03 -20.53 14.81
C VAL A 153 14.56 -21.45 15.91
N THR A 154 14.27 -20.92 17.08
CA THR A 154 13.76 -21.68 18.24
C THR A 154 12.25 -21.72 18.28
N THR A 155 11.60 -20.61 17.94
CA THR A 155 10.14 -20.46 18.08
C THR A 155 9.37 -20.75 16.80
N GLY A 156 10.03 -20.70 15.62
CA GLY A 156 9.35 -20.75 14.32
C GLY A 156 8.50 -19.51 14.00
N GLU A 157 8.46 -18.53 14.89
CA GLU A 157 7.63 -17.34 14.75
C GLU A 157 8.42 -16.18 14.14
N PRO A 158 7.81 -15.40 13.22
CA PRO A 158 8.43 -14.21 12.69
C PRO A 158 8.61 -13.13 13.75
N GLY A 159 9.62 -12.28 13.59
CA GLY A 159 9.86 -11.16 14.47
C GLY A 159 10.94 -10.22 13.95
N TYR A 160 10.95 -9.02 14.48
CA TYR A 160 12.01 -8.06 14.26
C TYR A 160 12.97 -8.08 15.44
N PHE A 161 14.24 -8.30 15.15
CA PHE A 161 15.31 -8.39 16.14
C PHE A 161 16.10 -7.10 16.16
N LEU A 162 16.26 -6.51 17.35
CA LEU A 162 17.16 -5.40 17.62
C LEU A 162 18.23 -5.85 18.58
N SER A 163 19.46 -5.43 18.39
CA SER A 163 20.57 -5.82 19.24
C SER A 163 21.51 -4.66 19.52
N GLN A 164 22.11 -4.69 20.71
CA GLN A 164 23.10 -3.73 21.17
C GLN A 164 24.28 -4.45 21.76
N ALA A 165 25.49 -4.10 21.33
CA ALA A 165 26.73 -4.61 21.90
C ALA A 165 26.89 -4.13 23.32
N ILE A 166 27.35 -5.04 24.20
CA ILE A 166 27.76 -4.76 25.57
C ILE A 166 29.27 -4.60 25.54
N ARG A 167 29.80 -3.46 26.04
CA ARG A 167 31.21 -3.12 26.02
C ARG A 167 31.72 -2.93 27.44
N ASP A 168 33.03 -3.21 27.63
CA ASP A 168 33.73 -2.86 28.86
C ASP A 168 34.14 -1.38 28.87
N GLU A 169 34.76 -0.93 29.97
CA GLU A 169 35.24 0.43 30.18
C GLU A 169 36.31 0.86 29.15
N ASN A 170 36.97 -0.10 28.51
CA ASN A 170 37.97 0.12 27.47
C ASN A 170 37.38 0.11 26.06
N GLY A 171 36.05 0.00 25.95
CA GLY A 171 35.32 -0.06 24.68
C GLY A 171 35.36 -1.43 23.97
N ARG A 172 35.94 -2.47 24.60
CA ARG A 172 36.01 -3.82 24.05
C ARG A 172 34.65 -4.49 24.15
N THR A 173 34.15 -5.07 23.05
CA THR A 173 32.90 -5.80 23.02
C THR A 173 33.02 -7.11 23.81
N LEU A 174 32.19 -7.30 24.82
CA LEU A 174 32.05 -8.48 25.65
C LEU A 174 31.03 -9.48 25.11
N GLY A 175 29.95 -8.98 24.51
CA GLY A 175 28.83 -9.71 23.95
C GLY A 175 27.76 -8.73 23.50
N LEU A 176 26.52 -9.17 23.48
CA LEU A 176 25.37 -8.33 23.08
C LEU A 176 24.09 -8.76 23.78
N VAL A 177 23.18 -7.84 23.90
CA VAL A 177 21.78 -8.12 24.23
C VAL A 177 20.89 -7.93 22.98
N ALA A 178 20.00 -8.88 22.76
CA ALA A 178 19.04 -8.84 21.66
C ALA A 178 17.59 -8.91 22.18
N ILE A 179 16.72 -8.15 21.52
CA ILE A 179 15.28 -8.16 21.75
C ILE A 179 14.56 -8.63 20.49
N LYS A 180 13.58 -9.51 20.62
CA LYS A 180 12.62 -9.86 19.57
C LYS A 180 11.33 -9.09 19.78
N ILE A 181 10.84 -8.45 18.73
CA ILE A 181 9.57 -7.71 18.66
C ILE A 181 8.60 -8.52 17.80
N ALA A 182 7.46 -8.86 18.36
CA ALA A 182 6.37 -9.46 17.59
C ALA A 182 5.61 -8.39 16.80
N LEU A 183 5.46 -8.57 15.51
CA LEU A 183 4.74 -7.64 14.62
C LEU A 183 3.33 -8.13 14.26
N GLN A 184 2.90 -9.29 14.79
CA GLN A 184 1.59 -9.88 14.50
C GLN A 184 0.40 -9.03 14.99
N GLU A 185 0.58 -8.22 16.02
CA GLU A 185 -0.46 -7.29 16.47
C GLU A 185 -0.74 -6.22 15.43
N LEU A 186 0.31 -5.72 14.77
CA LEU A 186 0.19 -4.75 13.69
C LEU A 186 -0.55 -5.33 12.49
N GLU A 187 -0.24 -6.57 12.12
CA GLU A 187 -0.96 -7.27 11.05
C GLU A 187 -2.45 -7.39 11.36
N ARG A 188 -2.81 -7.70 12.62
CA ARG A 188 -4.22 -7.75 13.05
C ARG A 188 -4.93 -6.39 12.99
N GLU A 189 -4.23 -5.29 13.28
CA GLU A 189 -4.75 -3.94 13.10
C GLU A 189 -5.01 -3.64 11.61
N TRP A 190 -4.10 -4.06 10.73
CA TRP A 190 -4.23 -3.90 9.28
C TRP A 190 -5.37 -4.72 8.65
N LEU A 191 -5.72 -5.86 9.24
CA LEU A 191 -6.88 -6.67 8.80
C LEU A 191 -8.23 -5.94 8.89
N GLN A 192 -8.32 -4.89 9.70
CA GLN A 192 -9.57 -4.11 9.87
C GLN A 192 -9.79 -3.10 8.74
N THR A 193 -8.83 -2.94 7.84
CA THR A 193 -8.93 -2.00 6.72
C THR A 193 -9.40 -2.73 5.46
N PRO A 194 -10.13 -2.05 4.56
CA PRO A 194 -10.50 -2.64 3.27
C PRO A 194 -9.32 -2.81 2.33
N ASP A 195 -8.21 -2.13 2.62
CA ASP A 195 -7.01 -2.09 1.78
C ASP A 195 -6.05 -3.23 2.13
N ILE A 196 -5.22 -3.61 1.16
CA ILE A 196 -4.16 -4.57 1.38
C ILE A 196 -2.89 -3.80 1.73
N VAL A 197 -2.46 -3.93 2.99
CA VAL A 197 -1.22 -3.30 3.50
C VAL A 197 -0.14 -4.36 3.57
N LEU A 198 1.04 -4.05 3.01
CA LEU A 198 2.17 -4.97 2.92
C LEU A 198 3.45 -4.24 3.34
N ALA A 199 4.39 -4.99 3.92
CA ALA A 199 5.77 -4.55 4.05
C ALA A 199 6.71 -5.56 3.40
N SER A 200 7.65 -5.09 2.58
CA SER A 200 8.70 -5.89 1.99
C SER A 200 10.09 -5.50 2.49
N ASP A 201 11.02 -6.46 2.46
CA ASP A 201 12.43 -6.23 2.76
C ASP A 201 13.22 -5.70 1.54
N ALA A 202 14.54 -5.60 1.68
CA ALA A 202 15.43 -5.14 0.63
C ALA A 202 15.45 -6.05 -0.60
N HIS A 203 15.12 -7.34 -0.45
CA HIS A 203 15.04 -8.33 -1.52
C HIS A 203 13.63 -8.41 -2.15
N GLY A 204 12.71 -7.52 -1.77
CA GLY A 204 11.33 -7.52 -2.26
C GLY A 204 10.48 -8.66 -1.71
N VAL A 205 10.89 -9.32 -0.64
CA VAL A 205 10.08 -10.36 0.03
C VAL A 205 9.05 -9.70 0.93
N VAL A 206 7.77 -9.94 0.68
CA VAL A 206 6.68 -9.48 1.55
C VAL A 206 6.71 -10.27 2.85
N PHE A 207 7.07 -9.62 3.95
CA PHE A 207 7.22 -10.27 5.26
C PHE A 207 6.10 -9.92 6.26
N LEU A 208 5.41 -8.79 6.07
CA LEU A 208 4.19 -8.42 6.78
C LEU A 208 3.09 -8.18 5.77
N ALA A 209 1.88 -8.65 6.07
CA ALA A 209 0.73 -8.48 5.20
C ALA A 209 -0.56 -8.44 6.01
N SER A 210 -1.49 -7.56 5.64
CA SER A 210 -2.86 -7.57 6.19
C SER A 210 -3.63 -8.83 5.84
N GLN A 211 -3.24 -9.54 4.80
CA GLN A 211 -3.84 -10.82 4.38
C GLN A 211 -2.75 -11.89 4.23
N ASP A 212 -2.93 -13.06 4.84
CA ASP A 212 -1.93 -14.13 4.87
C ASP A 212 -1.49 -14.63 3.50
N ALA A 213 -2.37 -14.60 2.50
CA ALA A 213 -2.07 -15.01 1.13
C ALA A 213 -0.94 -14.19 0.46
N TRP A 214 -0.66 -13.00 0.98
CA TRP A 214 0.37 -12.09 0.49
C TRP A 214 1.71 -12.27 1.19
N ARG A 215 1.75 -12.92 2.34
CA ARG A 215 2.98 -13.14 3.09
C ARG A 215 3.90 -14.11 2.35
N TYR A 216 5.19 -13.82 2.36
CA TYR A 216 6.26 -14.57 1.68
C TYR A 216 6.13 -14.58 0.16
N ARG A 217 5.46 -13.57 -0.41
CA ARG A 217 5.47 -13.32 -1.85
C ARG A 217 6.67 -12.47 -2.25
N LEU A 218 7.20 -12.77 -3.44
CA LEU A 218 8.28 -12.02 -4.07
C LEU A 218 7.67 -10.96 -4.98
N LEU A 219 7.97 -9.69 -4.73
CA LEU A 219 7.58 -8.58 -5.61
C LEU A 219 8.42 -8.56 -6.89
N GLU A 220 9.68 -9.05 -6.78
CA GLU A 220 10.62 -9.23 -7.87
C GLU A 220 11.30 -10.60 -7.75
N PRO A 221 11.74 -11.21 -8.85
CA PRO A 221 12.47 -12.47 -8.80
C PRO A 221 13.81 -12.31 -8.06
N LEU A 222 14.13 -13.22 -7.15
CA LEU A 222 15.43 -13.27 -6.49
C LEU A 222 16.51 -13.78 -7.44
N ASP A 223 17.66 -13.14 -7.43
CA ASP A 223 18.85 -13.67 -8.04
C ASP A 223 19.51 -14.80 -7.20
N ASP A 224 20.59 -15.42 -7.71
CA ASP A 224 21.23 -16.53 -7.03
C ASP A 224 22.04 -16.07 -5.80
N GLU A 225 22.50 -14.82 -5.75
CA GLU A 225 23.24 -14.26 -4.63
C GLU A 225 22.29 -13.94 -3.47
N GLU A 226 21.19 -13.25 -3.76
CA GLU A 226 20.12 -12.96 -2.80
C GLU A 226 19.55 -14.23 -2.17
N ARG A 227 19.32 -15.25 -3.01
CA ARG A 227 18.86 -16.56 -2.54
C ARG A 227 19.85 -17.24 -1.60
N ARG A 228 21.16 -17.16 -1.91
CA ARG A 228 22.21 -17.68 -1.03
C ARG A 228 22.27 -16.92 0.29
N GLU A 229 22.15 -15.61 0.27
CA GLU A 229 22.13 -14.76 1.47
C GLU A 229 20.94 -15.09 2.39
N LEU A 230 19.73 -15.16 1.84
CA LEU A 230 18.53 -15.53 2.58
C LEU A 230 18.63 -16.91 3.22
N ASN A 231 19.25 -17.88 2.52
CA ASN A 231 19.49 -19.23 3.05
C ASN A 231 20.57 -19.24 4.13
N ALA A 232 21.70 -18.55 3.93
CA ALA A 232 22.79 -18.47 4.90
C ALA A 232 22.34 -17.85 6.21
N THR A 233 21.53 -16.79 6.14
CA THR A 233 20.96 -16.10 7.31
C THR A 233 19.74 -16.82 7.89
N ARG A 234 19.18 -17.82 7.18
CA ARG A 234 17.92 -18.49 7.50
C ARG A 234 16.77 -17.50 7.75
N GLN A 235 16.74 -16.41 6.97
CA GLN A 235 15.81 -15.29 7.22
C GLN A 235 14.36 -15.75 7.24
N TYR A 236 13.96 -16.53 6.25
CA TYR A 236 12.61 -17.05 6.10
C TYR A 236 12.47 -18.54 6.45
N SER A 237 13.55 -19.17 6.95
CA SER A 237 13.60 -20.61 7.24
C SER A 237 13.13 -21.45 6.03
N ASP A 238 12.19 -22.38 6.22
CA ASP A 238 11.65 -23.23 5.18
C ASP A 238 10.38 -22.66 4.50
N GLN A 239 10.10 -21.37 4.66
CA GLN A 239 8.92 -20.76 4.03
C GLN A 239 9.09 -20.72 2.50
N PRO A 240 8.09 -21.19 1.76
CA PRO A 240 8.14 -21.14 0.29
C PRO A 240 7.97 -19.70 -0.18
N LEU A 241 9.04 -19.12 -0.73
CA LEU A 241 9.00 -17.82 -1.38
C LEU A 241 8.43 -17.97 -2.78
N ARG A 242 7.26 -17.41 -3.03
CA ARG A 242 6.53 -17.54 -4.29
C ARG A 242 6.44 -16.22 -5.03
N PRO A 243 6.63 -16.14 -6.34
CA PRO A 243 6.50 -14.91 -7.09
C PRO A 243 5.06 -14.38 -7.02
N LEU A 244 4.96 -13.05 -7.00
CA LEU A 244 3.70 -12.34 -7.17
C LEU A 244 3.62 -11.86 -8.62
N ASP A 245 2.66 -12.37 -9.39
CA ASP A 245 2.49 -11.96 -10.79
C ASP A 245 1.68 -10.67 -10.86
N VAL A 246 2.39 -9.55 -10.96
CA VAL A 246 1.84 -8.19 -11.01
C VAL A 246 2.09 -7.60 -12.39
N ARG A 247 1.02 -7.30 -13.10
CA ARG A 247 1.08 -6.55 -14.37
C ARG A 247 0.81 -5.07 -14.09
N VAL A 248 1.75 -4.21 -14.42
CA VAL A 248 1.58 -2.76 -14.37
C VAL A 248 0.87 -2.30 -15.65
N ASP A 249 -0.35 -1.78 -15.51
CA ASP A 249 -1.15 -1.23 -16.63
C ASP A 249 -0.81 0.24 -16.88
N ASP A 250 -0.55 1.02 -15.80
CA ASP A 250 -0.27 2.46 -15.90
C ASP A 250 0.53 2.96 -14.70
N ARG A 251 1.19 4.11 -14.84
CA ARG A 251 1.93 4.79 -13.78
C ARG A 251 1.41 6.21 -13.62
N LEU A 252 1.15 6.60 -12.37
CA LEU A 252 0.67 7.93 -12.02
C LEU A 252 1.83 8.87 -11.70
N ASP A 253 1.64 10.17 -11.92
CA ASP A 253 2.66 11.21 -11.69
C ASP A 253 3.14 11.30 -10.23
N ASN A 254 2.31 10.88 -9.28
CA ASN A 254 2.64 10.84 -7.84
C ASN A 254 3.29 9.53 -7.37
N GLY A 255 3.78 8.71 -8.29
CA GLY A 255 4.46 7.44 -7.99
C GLY A 255 3.52 6.24 -7.78
N GLY A 256 2.21 6.44 -7.82
CA GLY A 256 1.23 5.35 -7.83
C GLY A 256 1.29 4.53 -9.10
N ARG A 257 0.92 3.27 -9.02
CA ARG A 257 0.83 2.33 -10.15
C ARG A 257 -0.55 1.72 -10.21
N LEU A 258 -1.17 1.72 -11.39
CA LEU A 258 -2.34 0.88 -11.65
C LEU A 258 -1.85 -0.50 -12.02
N VAL A 259 -2.22 -1.49 -11.24
CA VAL A 259 -1.77 -2.86 -11.42
C VAL A 259 -2.95 -3.80 -11.56
N ARG A 260 -2.69 -4.93 -12.19
CA ARG A 260 -3.58 -6.08 -12.26
C ARG A 260 -2.84 -7.30 -11.76
N LEU A 261 -3.44 -7.98 -10.79
CA LEU A 261 -2.89 -9.22 -10.26
C LEU A 261 -3.43 -10.39 -11.08
N GLN A 262 -2.53 -11.27 -11.48
CA GLN A 262 -2.94 -12.49 -12.15
C GLN A 262 -3.35 -13.53 -11.10
N PRO A 263 -4.47 -14.23 -11.28
CA PRO A 263 -4.89 -15.28 -10.36
C PRO A 263 -3.83 -16.38 -10.29
N SER A 264 -3.43 -16.74 -9.08
CA SER A 264 -2.64 -17.94 -8.84
C SER A 264 -3.43 -18.92 -7.98
N HIS A 265 -3.02 -20.19 -7.96
CA HIS A 265 -3.73 -21.24 -7.20
C HIS A 265 -3.92 -20.88 -5.71
N ASP A 266 -3.01 -20.08 -5.15
CA ASP A 266 -2.93 -19.75 -3.71
C ASP A 266 -3.31 -18.30 -3.41
N MET A 267 -3.75 -17.52 -4.41
CA MET A 267 -4.20 -16.15 -4.19
C MET A 267 -5.63 -15.97 -4.69
N PRO A 268 -6.49 -15.31 -3.88
CA PRO A 268 -7.83 -14.97 -4.34
C PRO A 268 -7.74 -14.09 -5.58
N ALA A 269 -8.63 -14.33 -6.55
CA ALA A 269 -8.76 -13.45 -7.71
C ALA A 269 -9.23 -12.08 -7.22
N LEU A 270 -8.38 -11.07 -7.40
CA LEU A 270 -8.76 -9.68 -7.13
C LEU A 270 -9.40 -9.11 -8.39
N PRO A 271 -10.64 -8.65 -8.30
CA PRO A 271 -11.36 -8.13 -9.46
C PRO A 271 -10.81 -6.76 -9.88
N GLY A 272 -10.45 -6.64 -11.15
CA GLY A 272 -10.20 -5.33 -11.75
C GLY A 272 -8.76 -4.81 -11.62
N ARG A 273 -8.66 -3.48 -11.71
CA ARG A 273 -7.42 -2.73 -11.53
C ARG A 273 -7.28 -2.33 -10.08
N MET A 274 -6.06 -2.41 -9.56
CA MET A 274 -5.72 -2.00 -8.21
C MET A 274 -4.76 -0.81 -8.27
N LEU A 275 -4.94 0.14 -7.38
CA LEU A 275 -4.00 1.24 -7.18
C LEU A 275 -2.96 0.81 -6.15
N TRP A 276 -1.69 0.80 -6.55
CA TRP A 276 -0.55 0.38 -5.73
C TRP A 276 0.37 1.56 -5.44
N HIS A 277 0.51 1.94 -4.19
CA HIS A 277 1.51 2.88 -3.71
C HIS A 277 2.61 2.18 -2.91
N THR A 278 3.82 2.71 -3.02
CA THR A 278 5.01 2.22 -2.30
C THR A 278 5.73 3.40 -1.66
N GLN A 279 6.15 3.23 -0.41
CA GLN A 279 6.91 4.23 0.34
C GLN A 279 8.03 3.54 1.14
N PRO A 280 9.28 4.05 1.12
CA PRO A 280 10.34 3.55 1.99
C PRO A 280 10.00 3.85 3.46
N LEU A 281 10.33 2.90 4.35
CA LEU A 281 10.21 3.10 5.79
C LEU A 281 11.53 3.66 6.34
N PRO A 282 11.56 4.91 6.82
CA PRO A 282 12.79 5.54 7.31
C PRO A 282 13.48 4.73 8.42
N GLY A 283 14.81 4.64 8.35
CA GLY A 283 15.61 3.93 9.34
C GLY A 283 15.62 2.40 9.23
N THR A 284 15.01 1.87 8.16
CA THR A 284 15.01 0.44 7.82
C THR A 284 15.24 0.25 6.32
N PRO A 285 15.65 -0.92 5.84
CA PRO A 285 15.71 -1.23 4.42
C PRO A 285 14.36 -1.65 3.83
N TRP A 286 13.25 -1.36 4.52
CA TRP A 286 11.93 -1.86 4.18
C TRP A 286 11.16 -0.89 3.32
N GLN A 287 10.23 -1.46 2.54
CA GLN A 287 9.24 -0.71 1.79
C GLN A 287 7.84 -1.07 2.29
N LEU A 288 7.02 -0.07 2.47
CA LEU A 288 5.62 -0.24 2.80
C LEU A 288 4.79 -0.03 1.54
N HIS A 289 3.81 -0.90 1.34
CA HIS A 289 2.93 -0.88 0.18
C HIS A 289 1.48 -0.84 0.63
N LEU A 290 0.66 -0.11 -0.12
CA LEU A 290 -0.78 -0.12 0.01
C LEU A 290 -1.41 -0.40 -1.34
N VAL A 291 -2.27 -1.42 -1.39
CA VAL A 291 -2.99 -1.84 -2.59
C VAL A 291 -4.47 -1.61 -2.36
N HIS A 292 -5.06 -0.71 -3.14
CA HIS A 292 -6.41 -0.21 -3.02
C HIS A 292 -7.25 -0.57 -4.25
N GLU A 293 -8.52 -0.94 -4.06
CA GLU A 293 -9.43 -1.22 -5.17
C GLU A 293 -9.97 0.06 -5.80
N THR A 294 -9.86 0.18 -7.13
CA THR A 294 -10.36 1.36 -7.88
C THR A 294 -11.86 1.29 -8.21
N HIS A 295 -12.65 0.65 -7.35
CA HIS A 295 -14.08 0.44 -7.63
C HIS A 295 -14.87 1.75 -7.66
N SER A 296 -14.59 2.69 -6.77
CA SER A 296 -15.24 4.01 -6.73
C SER A 296 -14.92 4.83 -7.98
N SER A 297 -13.68 4.86 -8.43
CA SER A 297 -13.27 5.56 -9.66
C SER A 297 -14.01 5.02 -10.90
N VAL A 298 -14.23 3.71 -10.98
CA VAL A 298 -15.02 3.09 -12.07
C VAL A 298 -16.47 3.53 -12.01
N SER A 299 -17.07 3.54 -10.82
CA SER A 299 -18.44 3.97 -10.60
C SER A 299 -18.65 5.44 -11.00
N ASP A 300 -17.78 6.33 -10.52
CA ASP A 300 -17.84 7.77 -10.80
C ASP A 300 -17.69 8.06 -12.29
N SER A 301 -16.80 7.36 -12.97
CA SER A 301 -16.62 7.44 -14.41
C SER A 301 -17.91 7.09 -15.17
N ARG A 302 -18.62 6.02 -14.76
CA ARG A 302 -19.88 5.60 -15.39
C ARG A 302 -20.99 6.63 -15.20
N TRP A 303 -21.13 7.17 -13.98
CA TRP A 303 -22.13 8.20 -13.70
C TRP A 303 -21.84 9.50 -14.45
N ALA A 304 -20.60 9.93 -14.52
CA ALA A 304 -20.19 11.10 -15.27
C ALA A 304 -20.43 10.92 -16.78
N ALA A 305 -20.15 9.74 -17.32
CA ALA A 305 -20.44 9.41 -18.72
C ALA A 305 -21.95 9.50 -19.02
N ALA A 306 -22.79 8.94 -18.15
CA ALA A 306 -24.24 9.03 -18.28
C ALA A 306 -24.74 10.48 -18.18
N ALA A 307 -24.20 11.28 -17.25
CA ALA A 307 -24.52 12.70 -17.12
C ALA A 307 -24.08 13.51 -18.35
N GLY A 308 -22.90 13.23 -18.92
CA GLY A 308 -22.41 13.83 -20.15
C GLY A 308 -23.32 13.55 -21.34
N ALA A 309 -23.76 12.30 -21.49
CA ALA A 309 -24.73 11.93 -22.53
C ALA A 309 -26.08 12.66 -22.37
N GLY A 310 -26.62 12.68 -21.14
CA GLY A 310 -27.87 13.38 -20.81
C GLY A 310 -27.79 14.88 -21.04
N GLY A 311 -26.70 15.52 -20.64
CA GLY A 311 -26.44 16.95 -20.86
C GLY A 311 -26.39 17.32 -22.34
N TRP A 312 -25.67 16.53 -23.16
CA TRP A 312 -25.64 16.74 -24.61
C TRP A 312 -27.00 16.59 -25.25
N LEU A 313 -27.78 15.55 -24.89
CA LEU A 313 -29.14 15.34 -25.42
C LEU A 313 -30.05 16.51 -25.03
N ALA A 314 -30.03 16.95 -23.77
CA ALA A 314 -30.81 18.09 -23.30
C ALA A 314 -30.48 19.38 -24.04
N LEU A 315 -29.19 19.68 -24.23
CA LEU A 315 -28.73 20.83 -25.00
C LEU A 315 -29.18 20.75 -26.46
N SER A 316 -29.04 19.59 -27.06
CA SER A 316 -29.47 19.35 -28.44
C SER A 316 -30.97 19.54 -28.63
N LEU A 317 -31.78 19.02 -27.70
CA LEU A 317 -33.25 19.23 -27.72
C LEU A 317 -33.62 20.70 -27.53
N LEU A 318 -32.90 21.40 -26.63
CA LEU A 318 -33.10 22.84 -26.43
C LEU A 318 -32.83 23.63 -27.73
N VAL A 319 -31.71 23.34 -28.38
CA VAL A 319 -31.34 23.98 -29.67
C VAL A 319 -32.40 23.69 -30.76
N LEU A 320 -32.85 22.46 -30.86
CA LEU A 320 -33.92 22.08 -31.81
C LEU A 320 -35.23 22.81 -31.49
N PHE A 321 -35.60 22.87 -30.22
CA PHE A 321 -36.80 23.58 -29.78
C PHE A 321 -36.75 25.08 -30.11
N VAL A 322 -35.61 25.74 -29.81
CA VAL A 322 -35.44 27.16 -30.15
C VAL A 322 -35.48 27.38 -31.64
N ARG A 323 -34.82 26.56 -32.45
CA ARG A 323 -34.87 26.62 -33.93
C ARG A 323 -36.30 26.42 -34.45
N GLN A 324 -37.06 25.47 -33.89
CA GLN A 324 -38.44 25.22 -34.26
C GLN A 324 -39.32 26.42 -33.92
N ARG A 325 -39.17 27.01 -32.73
CA ARG A 325 -39.91 28.22 -32.33
C ARG A 325 -39.63 29.42 -33.22
N GLN A 326 -38.36 29.63 -33.58
CA GLN A 326 -37.95 30.69 -34.51
C GLN A 326 -38.54 30.46 -35.94
N ARG A 327 -38.59 29.22 -36.40
CA ARG A 327 -39.23 28.86 -37.68
C ARG A 327 -40.72 29.20 -37.66
N LEU A 328 -41.42 28.78 -36.64
CA LEU A 328 -42.85 29.07 -36.49
C LEU A 328 -43.12 30.58 -36.40
N ALA A 329 -42.31 31.34 -35.69
CA ALA A 329 -42.39 32.79 -35.62
C ALA A 329 -42.23 33.45 -37.00
N ARG A 330 -41.21 33.02 -37.78
CA ARG A 330 -40.98 33.51 -39.16
C ARG A 330 -42.12 33.18 -40.11
N LEU A 331 -42.72 31.97 -40.01
CA LEU A 331 -43.86 31.58 -40.82
C LEU A 331 -45.11 32.43 -40.49
N ARG A 332 -45.34 32.67 -39.18
CA ARG A 332 -46.47 33.55 -38.75
C ARG A 332 -46.27 34.99 -39.22
N GLN A 333 -45.08 35.51 -39.20
CA GLN A 333 -44.78 36.86 -39.72
C GLN A 333 -45.03 36.94 -41.23
N ARG A 334 -44.56 35.97 -42.04
CA ARG A 334 -44.81 35.93 -43.48
C ARG A 334 -46.31 35.84 -43.81
N SER A 335 -47.06 34.96 -43.13
CA SER A 335 -48.50 34.82 -43.32
C SER A 335 -49.28 36.10 -42.97
N ARG A 336 -48.84 36.88 -41.95
CA ARG A 336 -49.41 38.19 -41.64
C ARG A 336 -49.08 39.21 -42.72
N GLN A 337 -47.88 39.28 -43.22
CA GLN A 337 -47.51 40.18 -44.30
C GLN A 337 -48.23 39.88 -45.63
N GLU A 338 -48.41 38.58 -45.97
CA GLU A 338 -49.23 38.17 -47.12
C GLU A 338 -50.72 38.58 -46.97
N LEU A 339 -51.24 38.42 -45.74
CA LEU A 339 -52.65 38.83 -45.49
C LEU A 339 -52.82 40.37 -45.58
N GLU A 340 -51.88 41.11 -45.04
CA GLU A 340 -51.86 42.58 -45.10
C GLU A 340 -51.75 43.08 -46.57
N THR A 341 -50.91 42.47 -47.39
CA THR A 341 -50.75 42.79 -48.83
C THR A 341 -52.05 42.49 -49.60
N VAL A 342 -52.68 41.33 -49.32
CA VAL A 342 -53.97 41.00 -49.97
C VAL A 342 -55.08 41.96 -49.57
N LEU A 343 -55.14 42.32 -48.26
CA LEU A 343 -56.14 43.30 -47.77
C LEU A 343 -55.91 44.69 -48.37
N GLN A 344 -54.66 45.14 -48.54
CA GLN A 344 -54.34 46.39 -49.18
C GLN A 344 -54.68 46.38 -50.65
N GLN A 345 -54.46 45.31 -51.41
CA GLN A 345 -54.86 45.15 -52.78
C GLN A 345 -56.39 45.23 -52.96
N HIS A 346 -57.14 44.51 -52.15
CA HIS A 346 -58.62 44.55 -52.19
C HIS A 346 -59.19 45.94 -51.81
N ALA A 347 -58.56 46.60 -50.83
CA ALA A 347 -58.93 47.97 -50.45
C ALA A 347 -58.59 49.00 -51.52
N GLN A 348 -57.58 48.80 -52.36
CA GLN A 348 -57.32 49.62 -53.55
C GLN A 348 -58.30 49.35 -54.67
N GLU A 349 -58.61 48.09 -54.95
CA GLU A 349 -59.64 47.73 -55.98
C GLU A 349 -60.99 48.32 -55.67
N LEU A 350 -61.41 48.29 -54.38
CA LEU A 350 -62.69 48.92 -53.94
C LEU A 350 -62.67 50.44 -53.99
N ARG A 351 -61.49 51.11 -54.02
CA ARG A 351 -61.42 52.58 -54.19
C ARG A 351 -61.39 53.02 -55.65
N THR A 352 -61.08 52.13 -56.57
CA THR A 352 -60.99 52.42 -58.00
C THR A 352 -62.22 51.98 -58.79
N ALA A 353 -63.15 51.21 -58.18
CA ALA A 353 -64.52 50.92 -58.71
C ALA A 353 -65.51 51.98 -58.22
#